data_270ffb19ceeba079897999ef30825c3a
#
_entry.id   270ffb19ceeba079897999ef30825c3a
#
_cell.length_a   1.000
_cell.length_b   1.000
_cell.length_c   1.000
_cell.angle_alpha   90.00
_cell.angle_beta   90.00
_cell.angle_gamma   90.00
#
_symmetry.space_group_name_H-M   'P 1'
#
loop_
_entity.id
_entity.type
_entity.pdbx_description
1 polymer ?
#
loop_
_entity_poly.entity_id
_entity_poly.type
_entity_poly.pdbx_seq_one_letter_code
_entity_poly.pdbx_strand_id
1 'polypeptide(L)'
;MFSMSKRKEKMYFRITIPALQDGKKDEAISFVKDKVMPEFDGTPGLISMTAAITGETSGINMSAYESKEASDAVAEKVQATLAEAASFMAAPPVIYEGEAVFGKVYQNIIKDEKKPGYMRLVVGVAKETDAVLNFLKEKVEPIYEDSDGLQITGALFDGNSAISWNIWDTQEAMDSAVEKLQGALDSESESDLFDGTTIAYMGPVYAGK
;
A
#
# COMPACT_ATOMS: atom_id res chain seq x y z
N MET A 1 -25.93 29.51 -0.87
CA MET A 1 -25.30 28.65 0.15
C MET A 1 -25.42 27.20 -0.36
N PHE A 2 -24.49 26.78 -1.24
CA PHE A 2 -24.53 25.45 -1.84
C PHE A 2 -23.72 24.51 -0.94
N SER A 3 -24.43 23.63 -0.24
CA SER A 3 -23.83 22.50 0.47
C SER A 3 -23.41 21.46 -0.58
N MET A 4 -22.14 21.49 -0.97
CA MET A 4 -21.56 20.36 -1.69
C MET A 4 -21.29 19.25 -0.65
N SER A 5 -22.24 18.31 -0.53
CA SER A 5 -21.97 16.99 0.03
C SER A 5 -20.89 16.35 -0.86
N LYS A 6 -19.62 16.43 -0.43
CA LYS A 6 -18.56 15.61 -1.02
C LYS A 6 -18.92 14.15 -0.71
N ARG A 7 -19.51 13.42 -1.68
CA ARG A 7 -19.40 11.97 -1.71
C ARG A 7 -17.91 11.66 -1.54
N LYS A 8 -17.54 10.94 -0.50
CA LYS A 8 -16.24 10.28 -0.45
C LYS A 8 -16.26 9.27 -1.60
N GLU A 9 -15.64 9.63 -2.72
CA GLU A 9 -15.42 8.68 -3.81
C GLU A 9 -14.55 7.57 -3.24
N LYS A 10 -15.08 6.35 -3.27
CA LYS A 10 -14.36 5.17 -2.81
C LYS A 10 -13.27 4.90 -3.83
N MET A 11 -12.02 5.00 -3.41
CA MET A 11 -10.86 4.65 -4.24
C MET A 11 -10.70 3.14 -4.29
N TYR A 12 -10.37 2.62 -5.46
CA TYR A 12 -10.01 1.22 -5.68
C TYR A 12 -8.49 1.09 -5.70
N PHE A 13 -7.97 0.10 -4.99
CA PHE A 13 -6.54 -0.14 -4.90
C PHE A 13 -6.16 -1.50 -5.49
N ARG A 14 -5.00 -1.55 -6.12
CA ARG A 14 -4.31 -2.78 -6.47
C ARG A 14 -2.91 -2.74 -5.85
N ILE A 15 -2.60 -3.75 -5.05
CA ILE A 15 -1.35 -3.90 -4.34
C ILE A 15 -0.69 -5.19 -4.82
N THR A 16 0.53 -5.07 -5.32
CA THR A 16 1.30 -6.19 -5.85
C THR A 16 2.55 -6.36 -5.01
N ILE A 17 2.80 -7.56 -4.51
CA ILE A 17 3.99 -7.94 -3.77
C ILE A 17 4.83 -8.88 -4.65
N PRO A 18 5.86 -8.37 -5.34
CA PRO A 18 6.74 -9.18 -6.15
C PRO A 18 7.66 -10.04 -5.27
N ALA A 19 7.92 -11.27 -5.72
CA ALA A 19 8.99 -12.12 -5.22
C ALA A 19 10.14 -12.12 -6.24
N LEU A 20 11.27 -11.52 -5.89
CA LEU A 20 12.42 -11.35 -6.78
C LEU A 20 13.41 -12.50 -6.62
N GLN A 21 14.16 -12.82 -7.68
CA GLN A 21 15.33 -13.68 -7.59
C GLN A 21 16.46 -12.97 -6.85
N ASP A 22 17.33 -13.73 -6.21
CA ASP A 22 18.51 -13.18 -5.53
C ASP A 22 19.37 -12.34 -6.49
N GLY A 23 19.80 -11.16 -5.99
CA GLY A 23 20.62 -10.22 -6.75
C GLY A 23 19.90 -9.46 -7.86
N LYS A 24 18.55 -9.57 -7.97
CA LYS A 24 17.76 -8.92 -9.02
C LYS A 24 17.04 -7.64 -8.56
N LYS A 25 17.29 -7.18 -7.35
CA LYS A 25 16.67 -5.99 -6.79
C LYS A 25 16.86 -4.74 -7.68
N ASP A 26 18.08 -4.43 -8.06
CA ASP A 26 18.38 -3.22 -8.83
C ASP A 26 17.79 -3.28 -10.25
N GLU A 27 17.77 -4.48 -10.86
CA GLU A 27 17.12 -4.71 -12.15
C GLU A 27 15.61 -4.47 -12.05
N ALA A 28 14.97 -4.95 -10.98
CA ALA A 28 13.54 -4.73 -10.72
C ALA A 28 13.22 -3.24 -10.48
N ILE A 29 14.04 -2.51 -9.72
CA ILE A 29 13.89 -1.06 -9.50
C ILE A 29 13.98 -0.31 -10.83
N SER A 30 15.00 -0.59 -11.63
CA SER A 30 15.18 0.03 -12.95
C SER A 30 14.02 -0.28 -13.88
N PHE A 31 13.57 -1.54 -13.90
CA PHE A 31 12.42 -1.96 -14.69
C PHE A 31 11.16 -1.17 -14.34
N VAL A 32 10.86 -1.01 -13.05
CA VAL A 32 9.69 -0.24 -12.62
C VAL A 32 9.82 1.22 -13.03
N LYS A 33 10.99 1.86 -12.81
CA LYS A 33 11.20 3.27 -13.14
C LYS A 33 11.16 3.55 -14.64
N ASP A 34 11.82 2.71 -15.43
CA ASP A 34 12.11 3.00 -16.82
C ASP A 34 11.06 2.44 -17.78
N LYS A 35 10.33 1.39 -17.37
CA LYS A 35 9.31 0.75 -18.20
C LYS A 35 7.91 0.84 -17.63
N VAL A 36 7.71 0.49 -16.36
CA VAL A 36 6.37 0.43 -15.78
C VAL A 36 5.80 1.83 -15.52
N MET A 37 6.56 2.70 -14.84
CA MET A 37 6.10 4.06 -14.49
C MET A 37 5.64 4.87 -15.71
N PRO A 38 6.35 4.87 -16.87
CA PRO A 38 5.90 5.58 -18.06
C PRO A 38 4.57 5.09 -18.63
N GLU A 39 4.27 3.79 -18.50
CA GLU A 39 2.99 3.23 -18.95
C GLU A 39 1.78 3.82 -18.21
N PHE A 40 2.00 4.29 -16.99
CA PHE A 40 0.96 4.94 -16.19
C PHE A 40 0.75 6.41 -16.54
N ASP A 41 1.58 7.02 -17.41
CA ASP A 41 1.44 8.41 -17.81
C ASP A 41 0.14 8.67 -18.58
N GLY A 42 -0.62 9.66 -18.13
CA GLY A 42 -1.88 10.06 -18.77
C GLY A 42 -2.96 8.97 -18.73
N THR A 43 -2.84 7.96 -17.89
CA THR A 43 -3.83 6.88 -17.78
C THR A 43 -5.10 7.38 -17.11
N PRO A 44 -6.27 7.32 -17.76
CA PRO A 44 -7.53 7.76 -17.17
C PRO A 44 -7.87 6.94 -15.92
N GLY A 45 -8.36 7.62 -14.90
CA GLY A 45 -8.79 7.00 -13.64
C GLY A 45 -7.67 6.51 -12.71
N LEU A 46 -6.39 6.64 -13.09
CA LEU A 46 -5.27 6.47 -12.16
C LEU A 46 -5.14 7.71 -11.27
N ILE A 47 -5.14 7.51 -9.96
CA ILE A 47 -4.98 8.57 -8.96
C ILE A 47 -3.52 8.67 -8.53
N SER A 48 -2.89 7.54 -8.22
CA SER A 48 -1.49 7.49 -7.80
C SER A 48 -0.89 6.09 -7.98
N MET A 49 0.44 6.04 -8.05
CA MET A 49 1.22 4.83 -7.97
C MET A 49 2.42 5.04 -7.04
N THR A 50 2.73 4.05 -6.22
CA THR A 50 3.88 4.06 -5.29
C THR A 50 4.57 2.71 -5.34
N ALA A 51 5.90 2.72 -5.38
CA ALA A 51 6.71 1.51 -5.34
C ALA A 51 7.78 1.61 -4.25
N ALA A 52 7.91 0.56 -3.44
CA ALA A 52 8.88 0.44 -2.36
C ALA A 52 9.64 -0.88 -2.44
N ILE A 53 10.88 -0.89 -1.99
CA ILE A 53 11.67 -2.11 -1.77
C ILE A 53 11.58 -2.48 -0.29
N THR A 54 11.25 -3.72 0.01
CA THR A 54 11.04 -4.21 1.38
C THR A 54 12.07 -5.26 1.81
N GLY A 55 13.00 -5.58 0.94
CA GLY A 55 14.08 -6.55 1.17
C GLY A 55 14.91 -6.79 -0.08
N GLU A 56 15.82 -7.73 -0.02
CA GLU A 56 16.66 -8.10 -1.18
C GLU A 56 15.84 -8.82 -2.27
N THR A 57 14.78 -9.51 -1.87
CA THR A 57 13.95 -10.33 -2.77
C THR A 57 12.47 -9.95 -2.75
N SER A 58 12.11 -8.80 -2.18
CA SER A 58 10.71 -8.38 -2.07
C SER A 58 10.52 -6.88 -2.25
N GLY A 59 9.32 -6.49 -2.67
CA GLY A 59 8.90 -5.11 -2.82
C GLY A 59 7.39 -4.96 -2.67
N ILE A 60 6.90 -3.75 -2.85
CA ILE A 60 5.49 -3.40 -2.91
C ILE A 60 5.30 -2.46 -4.08
N ASN A 61 4.32 -2.75 -4.94
CA ASN A 61 3.79 -1.78 -5.89
C ASN A 61 2.31 -1.57 -5.53
N MET A 62 1.93 -0.33 -5.24
CA MET A 62 0.57 0.04 -4.88
C MET A 62 0.07 1.10 -5.85
N SER A 63 -1.11 0.89 -6.41
CA SER A 63 -1.78 1.85 -7.29
C SER A 63 -3.18 2.12 -6.78
N ALA A 64 -3.59 3.38 -6.83
CA ALA A 64 -4.93 3.85 -6.49
C ALA A 64 -5.65 4.32 -7.76
N TYR A 65 -6.92 3.96 -7.88
CA TYR A 65 -7.77 4.24 -9.02
C TYR A 65 -9.11 4.82 -8.60
N GLU A 66 -9.76 5.54 -9.52
CA GLU A 66 -11.13 6.05 -9.32
C GLU A 66 -12.16 4.91 -9.25
N SER A 67 -11.89 3.76 -9.90
CA SER A 67 -12.78 2.59 -9.92
C SER A 67 -12.05 1.29 -10.26
N LYS A 68 -12.76 0.15 -10.09
CA LYS A 68 -12.26 -1.16 -10.51
C LYS A 68 -12.02 -1.22 -12.02
N GLU A 69 -12.93 -0.66 -12.81
CA GLU A 69 -12.83 -0.65 -14.28
C GLU A 69 -11.56 0.08 -14.74
N ALA A 70 -11.19 1.20 -14.07
CA ALA A 70 -9.94 1.90 -14.33
C ALA A 70 -8.74 1.03 -14.01
N SER A 71 -8.77 0.30 -12.87
CA SER A 71 -7.71 -0.65 -12.50
C SER A 71 -7.56 -1.77 -13.51
N ASP A 72 -8.67 -2.35 -13.99
CA ASP A 72 -8.66 -3.44 -14.96
C ASP A 72 -8.10 -2.98 -16.32
N ALA A 73 -8.50 -1.80 -16.79
CA ALA A 73 -7.98 -1.23 -18.03
C ALA A 73 -6.47 -0.98 -17.98
N VAL A 74 -5.94 -0.56 -16.83
CA VAL A 74 -4.50 -0.41 -16.63
C VAL A 74 -3.82 -1.78 -16.63
N ALA A 75 -4.38 -2.77 -15.95
CA ALA A 75 -3.81 -4.12 -15.92
C ALA A 75 -3.66 -4.73 -17.32
N GLU A 76 -4.67 -4.55 -18.19
CA GLU A 76 -4.59 -4.97 -19.60
C GLU A 76 -3.49 -4.21 -20.36
N LYS A 77 -3.41 -2.88 -20.17
CA LYS A 77 -2.41 -2.02 -20.83
C LYS A 77 -0.99 -2.43 -20.51
N VAL A 78 -0.69 -2.72 -19.24
CA VAL A 78 0.68 -3.03 -18.78
C VAL A 78 1.02 -4.52 -18.86
N GLN A 79 0.10 -5.38 -19.28
CA GLN A 79 0.30 -6.83 -19.28
C GLN A 79 1.53 -7.27 -20.07
N ALA A 80 1.76 -6.70 -21.25
CA ALA A 80 2.91 -7.04 -22.08
C ALA A 80 4.22 -6.62 -21.41
N THR A 81 4.26 -5.42 -20.82
CA THR A 81 5.42 -4.92 -20.09
C THR A 81 5.70 -5.79 -18.87
N LEU A 82 4.67 -6.14 -18.09
CA LEU A 82 4.83 -6.99 -16.90
C LEU A 82 5.29 -8.42 -17.25
N ALA A 83 4.99 -8.92 -18.45
CA ALA A 83 5.50 -10.22 -18.89
C ALA A 83 7.05 -10.25 -18.98
N GLU A 84 7.69 -9.10 -19.26
CA GLU A 84 9.15 -8.99 -19.26
C GLU A 84 9.75 -9.16 -17.85
N ALA A 85 8.97 -8.86 -16.80
CA ALA A 85 9.43 -9.03 -15.41
C ALA A 85 9.70 -10.48 -15.03
N ALA A 86 9.20 -11.46 -15.79
CA ALA A 86 9.42 -12.88 -15.53
C ALA A 86 10.92 -13.25 -15.46
N SER A 87 11.80 -12.48 -16.13
CA SER A 87 13.24 -12.71 -16.15
C SER A 87 13.93 -12.52 -14.78
N PHE A 88 13.35 -11.73 -13.89
CA PHE A 88 13.89 -11.47 -12.56
C PHE A 88 12.95 -11.84 -11.40
N MET A 89 11.76 -12.37 -11.70
CA MET A 89 10.83 -12.87 -10.71
C MET A 89 11.16 -14.31 -10.29
N ALA A 90 11.13 -14.59 -8.99
CA ALA A 90 11.30 -15.95 -8.45
C ALA A 90 9.99 -16.73 -8.47
N ALA A 91 8.86 -16.05 -8.39
CA ALA A 91 7.51 -16.61 -8.40
C ALA A 91 6.51 -15.58 -8.93
N PRO A 92 5.29 -15.98 -9.32
CA PRO A 92 4.22 -15.04 -9.59
C PRO A 92 4.01 -14.10 -8.38
N PRO A 93 3.77 -12.80 -8.60
CA PRO A 93 3.52 -11.86 -7.50
C PRO A 93 2.21 -12.19 -6.79
N VAL A 94 2.16 -11.88 -5.50
CA VAL A 94 0.89 -11.85 -4.77
C VAL A 94 0.19 -10.52 -5.08
N ILE A 95 -1.10 -10.57 -5.37
CA ILE A 95 -1.91 -9.40 -5.69
C ILE A 95 -3.09 -9.34 -4.73
N TYR A 96 -3.31 -8.16 -4.15
CA TYR A 96 -4.50 -7.82 -3.38
C TYR A 96 -5.18 -6.63 -4.04
N GLU A 97 -6.51 -6.68 -4.11
CA GLU A 97 -7.27 -5.59 -4.71
C GLU A 97 -8.63 -5.38 -4.05
N GLY A 98 -9.11 -4.15 -4.05
CA GLY A 98 -10.41 -3.82 -3.49
C GLY A 98 -10.64 -2.33 -3.29
N GLU A 99 -11.86 -1.98 -2.90
CA GLU A 99 -12.21 -0.65 -2.44
C GLU A 99 -11.59 -0.37 -1.06
N ALA A 100 -11.04 0.83 -0.88
CA ALA A 100 -10.59 1.25 0.44
C ALA A 100 -11.79 1.33 1.41
N VAL A 101 -11.70 0.59 2.52
CA VAL A 101 -12.68 0.64 3.61
C VAL A 101 -12.33 1.69 4.66
N PHE A 102 -11.07 2.10 4.67
CA PHE A 102 -10.49 3.12 5.50
C PHE A 102 -9.38 3.81 4.71
N GLY A 103 -9.22 5.13 4.86
CA GLY A 103 -8.11 5.82 4.24
C GLY A 103 -8.14 7.33 4.47
N LYS A 104 -6.95 7.90 4.64
CA LYS A 104 -6.74 9.33 4.85
C LYS A 104 -5.40 9.77 4.25
N VAL A 105 -5.41 10.90 3.58
CA VAL A 105 -4.21 11.58 3.09
C VAL A 105 -3.96 12.78 3.98
N TYR A 106 -2.80 12.83 4.60
CA TYR A 106 -2.39 13.91 5.53
C TYR A 106 -1.56 14.98 4.83
N GLN A 107 -0.74 14.57 3.87
CA GLN A 107 0.11 15.46 3.08
C GLN A 107 0.08 15.05 1.61
N ASN A 108 0.37 15.99 0.70
CA ASN A 108 0.53 15.66 -0.72
C ASN A 108 1.86 14.93 -0.92
N ILE A 109 1.81 13.62 -1.10
CA ILE A 109 2.96 12.71 -1.15
C ILE A 109 3.94 13.03 -2.28
N ILE A 110 3.48 13.61 -3.38
CA ILE A 110 4.17 13.49 -4.68
C ILE A 110 4.80 14.81 -5.15
N LYS A 111 4.85 15.85 -4.31
CA LYS A 111 5.40 17.14 -4.75
C LYS A 111 6.88 17.36 -4.45
N ASP A 112 7.50 16.51 -3.66
CA ASP A 112 8.93 16.65 -3.36
C ASP A 112 9.68 15.36 -3.68
N GLU A 113 10.23 15.28 -4.90
CA GLU A 113 11.11 14.18 -5.33
C GLU A 113 12.35 14.00 -4.42
N LYS A 114 12.59 14.94 -3.52
CA LYS A 114 13.76 14.95 -2.62
C LYS A 114 13.53 14.20 -1.31
N LYS A 115 12.30 13.78 -1.00
CA LYS A 115 12.01 13.00 0.21
C LYS A 115 11.34 11.69 -0.17
N PRO A 116 12.12 10.64 -0.49
CA PRO A 116 11.56 9.31 -0.64
C PRO A 116 10.90 8.94 0.69
N GLY A 117 9.60 8.64 0.67
CA GLY A 117 8.87 8.18 1.84
C GLY A 117 9.33 6.78 2.27
N TYR A 118 8.85 6.36 3.42
CA TYR A 118 9.03 4.99 3.91
C TYR A 118 7.66 4.31 4.01
N MET A 119 7.51 3.17 3.36
CA MET A 119 6.23 2.46 3.26
C MET A 119 6.20 1.26 4.20
N ARG A 120 5.07 1.08 4.87
CA ARG A 120 4.73 -0.13 5.61
C ARG A 120 3.41 -0.68 5.08
N LEU A 121 3.40 -1.96 4.77
CA LEU A 121 2.22 -2.75 4.40
C LEU A 121 2.08 -3.91 5.38
N VAL A 122 0.90 -4.12 5.92
CA VAL A 122 0.58 -5.27 6.78
C VAL A 122 -0.52 -6.07 6.14
N VAL A 123 -0.34 -7.38 6.11
CA VAL A 123 -1.30 -8.34 5.59
C VAL A 123 -1.61 -9.37 6.67
N GLY A 124 -2.87 -9.63 6.92
CA GLY A 124 -3.36 -10.66 7.83
C GLY A 124 -4.65 -11.29 7.31
N VAL A 125 -5.00 -12.45 7.83
CA VAL A 125 -6.29 -13.09 7.56
C VAL A 125 -7.24 -12.72 8.70
N ALA A 126 -8.22 -11.87 8.42
CA ALA A 126 -9.21 -11.46 9.42
C ALA A 126 -10.13 -12.63 9.78
N LYS A 127 -10.36 -12.85 11.08
CA LYS A 127 -11.42 -13.74 11.56
C LYS A 127 -12.79 -13.15 11.25
N GLU A 128 -12.94 -11.87 11.58
CA GLU A 128 -14.15 -11.07 11.30
C GLU A 128 -13.71 -9.69 10.78
N THR A 129 -14.06 -9.37 9.54
CA THR A 129 -13.64 -8.11 8.89
C THR A 129 -14.14 -6.88 9.62
N ASP A 130 -15.35 -6.92 10.18
CA ASP A 130 -15.93 -5.80 10.95
C ASP A 130 -15.14 -5.55 12.26
N ALA A 131 -14.65 -6.60 12.92
CA ALA A 131 -13.84 -6.46 14.12
C ALA A 131 -12.51 -5.78 13.79
N VAL A 132 -11.83 -6.19 12.72
CA VAL A 132 -10.59 -5.55 12.24
C VAL A 132 -10.84 -4.09 11.84
N LEU A 133 -11.95 -3.80 11.13
CA LEU A 133 -12.28 -2.43 10.73
C LEU A 133 -12.54 -1.52 11.95
N ASN A 134 -13.25 -2.03 12.96
CA ASN A 134 -13.47 -1.30 14.20
C ASN A 134 -12.16 -1.04 14.94
N PHE A 135 -11.29 -2.05 15.04
CA PHE A 135 -9.95 -1.89 15.62
C PHE A 135 -9.15 -0.81 14.89
N LEU A 136 -9.12 -0.82 13.56
CA LEU A 136 -8.43 0.20 12.76
C LEU A 136 -8.94 1.62 13.08
N LYS A 137 -10.27 1.80 13.18
CA LYS A 137 -10.88 3.11 13.42
C LYS A 137 -10.74 3.59 14.87
N GLU A 138 -10.90 2.70 15.84
CA GLU A 138 -10.98 3.08 17.24
C GLU A 138 -9.62 3.10 17.94
N LYS A 139 -8.68 2.25 17.50
CA LYS A 139 -7.37 2.10 18.15
C LYS A 139 -6.22 2.62 17.29
N VAL A 140 -6.24 2.34 15.99
CA VAL A 140 -5.11 2.64 15.09
C VAL A 140 -5.17 4.08 14.57
N GLU A 141 -6.35 4.54 14.11
CA GLU A 141 -6.51 5.89 13.55
C GLU A 141 -6.09 7.00 14.52
N PRO A 142 -6.46 6.99 15.81
CA PRO A 142 -6.03 8.01 16.75
C PRO A 142 -4.50 8.07 16.93
N ILE A 143 -3.81 6.91 16.89
CA ILE A 143 -2.35 6.85 16.97
C ILE A 143 -1.73 7.50 15.72
N TYR A 144 -2.29 7.23 14.56
CA TYR A 144 -1.84 7.81 13.31
C TYR A 144 -2.09 9.32 13.23
N GLU A 145 -3.22 9.80 13.76
CA GLU A 145 -3.51 11.25 13.83
C GLU A 145 -2.54 12.02 14.73
N ASP A 146 -2.01 11.37 15.77
CA ASP A 146 -1.02 11.91 16.70
C ASP A 146 0.43 11.59 16.31
N SER A 147 0.65 11.16 15.08
CA SER A 147 1.99 10.76 14.61
C SER A 147 2.54 11.76 13.60
N ASP A 148 3.76 12.23 13.84
CA ASP A 148 4.47 13.09 12.92
C ASP A 148 4.92 12.31 11.67
N GLY A 149 4.95 13.00 10.53
CA GLY A 149 5.52 12.48 9.28
C GLY A 149 4.64 11.45 8.55
N LEU A 150 3.42 11.16 9.02
CA LEU A 150 2.50 10.33 8.27
C LEU A 150 1.93 11.09 7.07
N GLN A 151 2.10 10.51 5.89
CA GLN A 151 1.62 11.09 4.62
C GLN A 151 0.27 10.52 4.22
N ILE A 152 0.15 9.20 4.23
CA ILE A 152 -1.07 8.46 3.86
C ILE A 152 -1.22 7.22 4.71
N THR A 153 -2.47 6.90 5.01
CA THR A 153 -2.86 5.59 5.55
C THR A 153 -4.08 5.07 4.80
N GLY A 154 -4.21 3.76 4.75
CA GLY A 154 -5.41 3.12 4.21
C GLY A 154 -5.48 1.64 4.54
N ALA A 155 -6.68 1.10 4.29
CA ALA A 155 -6.91 -0.34 4.40
C ALA A 155 -7.98 -0.79 3.41
N LEU A 156 -7.88 -2.05 2.99
CA LEU A 156 -8.89 -2.75 2.21
C LEU A 156 -9.02 -4.19 2.70
N PHE A 157 -10.11 -4.84 2.28
CA PHE A 157 -10.26 -6.28 2.39
C PHE A 157 -10.32 -6.89 0.99
N ASP A 158 -9.59 -8.00 0.80
CA ASP A 158 -9.69 -8.89 -0.37
C ASP A 158 -10.08 -10.27 0.15
N GLY A 159 -11.36 -10.59 0.05
CA GLY A 159 -11.96 -11.69 0.81
C GLY A 159 -11.76 -11.49 2.31
N ASN A 160 -11.15 -12.46 2.98
CA ASN A 160 -10.79 -12.38 4.39
C ASN A 160 -9.39 -11.79 4.61
N SER A 161 -8.62 -11.51 3.57
CA SER A 161 -7.34 -10.82 3.72
C SER A 161 -7.59 -9.37 4.09
N ALA A 162 -7.04 -8.95 5.22
CA ALA A 162 -7.02 -7.57 5.67
C ALA A 162 -5.67 -6.96 5.31
N ILE A 163 -5.67 -5.93 4.50
CA ILE A 163 -4.47 -5.25 4.04
C ILE A 163 -4.52 -3.80 4.52
N SER A 164 -3.51 -3.37 5.28
CA SER A 164 -3.34 -1.97 5.66
C SER A 164 -1.99 -1.44 5.21
N TRP A 165 -1.95 -0.18 4.81
CA TRP A 165 -0.73 0.48 4.37
C TRP A 165 -0.58 1.87 4.96
N ASN A 166 0.68 2.28 5.10
CA ASN A 166 1.06 3.61 5.54
C ASN A 166 2.29 4.06 4.76
N ILE A 167 2.38 5.36 4.49
CA ILE A 167 3.58 5.99 3.95
C ILE A 167 3.97 7.12 4.89
N TRP A 168 5.22 7.14 5.28
CA TRP A 168 5.83 8.07 6.24
C TRP A 168 6.93 8.89 5.57
N ASP A 169 7.24 10.06 6.11
CA ASP A 169 8.36 10.87 5.63
C ASP A 169 9.71 10.16 5.81
N THR A 170 9.88 9.44 6.92
CA THR A 170 11.12 8.73 7.26
C THR A 170 10.83 7.39 7.94
N GLN A 171 11.85 6.54 8.01
CA GLN A 171 11.80 5.29 8.75
C GLN A 171 11.62 5.54 10.26
N GLU A 172 12.31 6.54 10.81
CA GLU A 172 12.24 6.86 12.24
C GLU A 172 10.82 7.28 12.66
N ALA A 173 10.12 8.06 11.80
CA ALA A 173 8.73 8.43 12.04
C ALA A 173 7.82 7.19 12.06
N MET A 174 8.03 6.27 11.11
CA MET A 174 7.32 5.00 11.07
C MET A 174 7.60 4.15 12.32
N ASP A 175 8.88 3.98 12.70
CA ASP A 175 9.28 3.15 13.83
C ASP A 175 8.65 3.66 15.14
N SER A 176 8.62 4.98 15.35
CA SER A 176 7.97 5.62 16.49
C SER A 176 6.46 5.33 16.54
N ALA A 177 5.78 5.36 15.40
CA ALA A 177 4.35 5.05 15.35
C ALA A 177 4.08 3.55 15.55
N VAL A 178 4.94 2.67 15.02
CA VAL A 178 4.83 1.21 15.20
C VAL A 178 4.99 0.83 16.66
N GLU A 179 5.90 1.47 17.42
CA GLU A 179 6.04 1.26 18.86
C GLU A 179 4.75 1.58 19.63
N LYS A 180 4.10 2.70 19.29
CA LYS A 180 2.78 3.06 19.87
C LYS A 180 1.69 2.05 19.49
N LEU A 181 1.69 1.58 18.22
CA LEU A 181 0.74 0.57 17.73
C LEU A 181 0.92 -0.77 18.43
N GLN A 182 2.16 -1.18 18.71
CA GLN A 182 2.43 -2.42 19.43
C GLN A 182 1.74 -2.43 20.79
N GLY A 183 1.81 -1.34 21.53
CA GLY A 183 1.08 -1.21 22.79
C GLY A 183 -0.44 -1.31 22.66
N ALA A 184 -1.01 -0.84 21.53
CA ALA A 184 -2.44 -0.99 21.25
C ALA A 184 -2.81 -2.44 20.88
N LEU A 185 -1.94 -3.15 20.16
CA LEU A 185 -2.13 -4.57 19.82
C LEU A 185 -2.01 -5.47 21.04
N ASP A 186 -1.10 -5.16 21.97
CA ASP A 186 -0.95 -5.91 23.22
C ASP A 186 -2.21 -5.85 24.10
N SER A 187 -3.02 -4.78 23.96
CA SER A 187 -4.28 -4.60 24.70
C SER A 187 -5.47 -5.39 24.11
N GLU A 188 -5.42 -5.65 22.79
CA GLU A 188 -6.39 -6.50 22.08
C GLU A 188 -5.58 -7.56 21.33
N SER A 189 -5.55 -8.77 21.87
CA SER A 189 -4.70 -9.84 21.34
C SER A 189 -4.81 -9.94 19.82
N GLU A 190 -3.68 -9.86 19.09
CA GLU A 190 -3.63 -10.05 17.64
C GLU A 190 -4.33 -11.35 17.23
N SER A 191 -4.25 -12.36 18.10
CA SER A 191 -4.92 -13.65 17.93
C SER A 191 -6.45 -13.57 17.97
N ASP A 192 -7.04 -12.51 18.51
CA ASP A 192 -8.50 -12.34 18.51
C ASP A 192 -9.01 -11.75 17.19
N LEU A 193 -8.18 -10.99 16.50
CA LEU A 193 -8.50 -10.30 15.26
C LEU A 193 -8.15 -11.13 14.00
N PHE A 194 -7.04 -11.89 14.06
CA PHE A 194 -6.47 -12.56 12.90
C PHE A 194 -6.32 -14.07 13.10
N ASP A 195 -6.47 -14.81 11.99
CA ASP A 195 -6.06 -16.21 11.90
C ASP A 195 -4.57 -16.26 11.56
N GLY A 196 -3.77 -16.74 12.51
CA GLY A 196 -2.32 -16.79 12.39
C GLY A 196 -1.64 -15.45 12.60
N THR A 197 -0.41 -15.33 12.13
CA THR A 197 0.44 -14.16 12.30
C THR A 197 0.28 -13.20 11.13
N THR A 198 0.21 -11.90 11.39
CA THR A 198 0.29 -10.88 10.34
C THR A 198 1.69 -10.77 9.76
N ILE A 199 1.79 -10.41 8.49
CA ILE A 199 3.05 -10.21 7.79
C ILE A 199 3.21 -8.72 7.50
N ALA A 200 4.32 -8.14 7.93
CA ALA A 200 4.66 -6.75 7.63
C ALA A 200 5.78 -6.66 6.58
N TYR A 201 5.55 -5.86 5.55
CA TYR A 201 6.53 -5.48 4.54
C TYR A 201 6.87 -4.00 4.75
N MET A 202 8.16 -3.67 4.86
CA MET A 202 8.59 -2.30 5.16
C MET A 202 9.81 -1.93 4.33
N GLY A 203 9.85 -0.70 3.82
CA GLY A 203 11.01 -0.24 3.10
C GLY A 203 10.86 1.13 2.45
N PRO A 204 11.98 1.67 1.93
CA PRO A 204 11.99 2.97 1.28
C PRO A 204 11.20 2.95 -0.02
N VAL A 205 10.44 4.02 -0.22
CA VAL A 205 9.78 4.32 -1.51
C VAL A 205 10.85 4.78 -2.48
N TYR A 206 10.93 4.16 -3.66
CA TYR A 206 11.92 4.49 -4.68
C TYR A 206 11.30 5.07 -5.96
N ALA A 207 10.00 4.94 -6.12
CA ALA A 207 9.24 5.54 -7.21
C ALA A 207 7.82 5.88 -6.76
N GLY A 208 7.25 6.95 -7.31
CA GLY A 208 5.89 7.38 -7.01
C GLY A 208 5.39 8.39 -8.05
N LYS A 209 4.04 8.47 -8.15
CA LYS A 209 3.37 9.34 -9.12
C LYS A 209 1.99 9.72 -8.61
#